data_8f100e52f49212c1a50efc2a80a8bced
#
_entry.id   8f100e52f49212c1a50efc2a80a8bced
#
_cell.length_a   1.000
_cell.length_b   1.000
_cell.length_c   1.000
_cell.angle_alpha   90.00
_cell.angle_beta   90.00
_cell.angle_gamma   90.00
#
_symmetry.space_group_name_H-M   'P 1'
#
loop_
_entity.id
_entity.type
_entity.pdbx_description
1 polymer ?
#
loop_
_entity_poly.entity_id
_entity_poly.type
_entity_poly.pdbx_seq_one_letter_code
_entity_poly.pdbx_strand_id
1 'polypeptide(L)'
;MINLTKYVLKRPVTTIMCILCLIFFGYTSVTGATMELTPEMDMPMLLVLTNYSGANPEDVNDLITKEIEDQVGSLSGLKSITSASSEGMSMVMLEYEYGTDTDEAYDDLKKKIDLVTTQLPNDADTPVIMELNMDSAADITLAIDNASQNNLYSYVNNELVPEFEKIAVAADVSIRGGSDEYVKIEVIPEKVSQYKVSISSIASDIQAADLSYPAGDTQVGSQELSVSTRMTYNTVENLKKIPLTVPSGDTVYLEDVANVYTTTDSSSSIARYDGNDTISVSISKQQSATAMELSNQVKKTISRLMAEDPDLNIILVDDSSDSIMESLMSVVETLIMAVVISMIIIWLFFGDIKASLIVGSSIPVSILAAFILMDLM
;
A
#
# COMPACT_ATOMS: atom_id res chain seq x y z
N MET A 1 52.29 -16.62 -10.68
CA MET A 1 51.48 -16.29 -11.89
C MET A 1 51.95 -17.06 -13.14
N ILE A 2 53.23 -17.17 -13.46
CA ILE A 2 53.73 -17.82 -14.69
C ILE A 2 53.32 -19.32 -14.78
N ASN A 3 53.16 -20.03 -13.66
CA ASN A 3 52.83 -21.45 -13.65
C ASN A 3 51.34 -21.72 -14.01
N LEU A 4 50.41 -20.84 -13.64
CA LEU A 4 48.98 -20.98 -13.95
C LEU A 4 48.75 -20.80 -15.45
N THR A 5 49.33 -19.77 -16.06
CA THR A 5 49.20 -19.49 -17.50
C THR A 5 49.80 -20.67 -18.34
N LYS A 6 50.95 -21.24 -17.94
CA LYS A 6 51.52 -22.42 -18.59
C LYS A 6 50.66 -23.67 -18.47
N TYR A 7 49.98 -23.85 -17.33
CA TYR A 7 49.07 -24.98 -17.11
C TYR A 7 47.80 -24.88 -17.96
N VAL A 8 47.20 -23.68 -18.02
CA VAL A 8 46.00 -23.36 -18.83
C VAL A 8 46.28 -23.58 -20.33
N LEU A 9 47.44 -23.09 -20.83
CA LEU A 9 47.83 -23.27 -22.23
C LEU A 9 48.11 -24.73 -22.61
N LYS A 10 48.52 -25.58 -21.68
CA LYS A 10 48.74 -27.01 -21.91
C LYS A 10 47.48 -27.85 -21.93
N ARG A 11 46.33 -27.33 -21.43
CA ARG A 11 45.06 -28.07 -21.35
C ARG A 11 43.91 -27.25 -21.89
N PRO A 12 43.83 -27.04 -23.23
CA PRO A 12 42.81 -26.15 -23.84
C PRO A 12 41.40 -26.63 -23.60
N VAL A 13 41.15 -27.95 -23.56
CA VAL A 13 39.80 -28.51 -23.34
C VAL A 13 39.29 -28.16 -21.92
N THR A 14 40.16 -28.28 -20.90
CA THR A 14 39.80 -27.93 -19.52
C THR A 14 39.47 -26.43 -19.40
N THR A 15 40.23 -25.57 -20.08
CA THR A 15 40.02 -24.13 -20.07
C THR A 15 38.69 -23.76 -20.71
N ILE A 16 38.37 -24.36 -21.87
CA ILE A 16 37.09 -24.15 -22.56
C ILE A 16 35.94 -24.61 -21.67
N MET A 17 36.05 -25.78 -21.02
CA MET A 17 34.99 -26.25 -20.11
C MET A 17 34.80 -25.30 -18.90
N CYS A 18 35.89 -24.78 -18.31
CA CYS A 18 35.77 -23.78 -17.25
C CYS A 18 35.06 -22.49 -17.71
N ILE A 19 35.37 -22.00 -18.91
CA ILE A 19 34.71 -20.82 -19.47
C ILE A 19 33.22 -21.11 -19.74
N LEU A 20 32.87 -22.26 -20.27
CA LEU A 20 31.48 -22.65 -20.47
C LEU A 20 30.71 -22.77 -19.14
N CYS A 21 31.34 -23.33 -18.09
CA CYS A 21 30.75 -23.35 -16.76
C CYS A 21 30.54 -21.93 -16.21
N LEU A 22 31.50 -21.01 -16.36
CA LEU A 22 31.34 -19.61 -15.95
C LEU A 22 30.21 -18.92 -16.71
N ILE A 23 30.09 -19.15 -18.02
CA ILE A 23 28.99 -18.58 -18.81
C ILE A 23 27.66 -19.15 -18.34
N PHE A 24 27.57 -20.47 -18.12
CA PHE A 24 26.32 -21.11 -17.68
C PHE A 24 25.89 -20.61 -16.28
N PHE A 25 26.78 -20.69 -15.30
CA PHE A 25 26.47 -20.22 -13.94
C PHE A 25 26.28 -18.70 -13.88
N GLY A 26 27.05 -17.93 -14.65
CA GLY A 26 26.88 -16.50 -14.75
C GLY A 26 25.55 -16.10 -15.36
N TYR A 27 25.08 -16.83 -16.39
CA TYR A 27 23.75 -16.61 -16.96
C TYR A 27 22.64 -16.93 -15.95
N THR A 28 22.74 -18.04 -15.21
CA THR A 28 21.74 -18.39 -14.18
C THR A 28 21.75 -17.39 -13.03
N SER A 29 22.89 -16.88 -12.61
CA SER A 29 23.03 -15.86 -11.57
C SER A 29 22.42 -14.53 -12.00
N VAL A 30 22.65 -14.08 -13.23
CA VAL A 30 22.05 -12.84 -13.75
C VAL A 30 20.52 -12.95 -13.88
N THR A 31 20.01 -14.11 -14.32
CA THR A 31 18.55 -14.31 -14.45
C THR A 31 17.85 -14.53 -13.13
N GLY A 32 18.56 -14.94 -12.08
CA GLY A 32 18.05 -15.11 -10.72
C GLY A 32 18.26 -13.89 -9.81
N ALA A 33 19.04 -12.90 -10.26
CA ALA A 33 19.29 -11.71 -9.47
C ALA A 33 18.03 -10.86 -9.32
N THR A 34 17.71 -10.43 -8.09
CA THR A 34 16.67 -9.44 -7.81
C THR A 34 17.16 -8.08 -8.32
N MET A 35 16.39 -7.51 -9.26
CA MET A 35 16.74 -6.24 -9.88
C MET A 35 15.89 -5.15 -9.27
N GLU A 36 16.51 -4.28 -8.47
CA GLU A 36 15.89 -3.15 -7.81
C GLU A 36 16.68 -1.86 -8.07
N LEU A 37 16.00 -0.72 -8.15
CA LEU A 37 16.64 0.59 -8.36
C LEU A 37 17.41 1.06 -7.12
N THR A 38 16.85 0.77 -5.96
CA THR A 38 17.41 1.14 -4.66
C THR A 38 17.57 -0.12 -3.82
N PRO A 39 18.69 -0.30 -3.10
CA PRO A 39 18.76 -1.35 -2.12
C PRO A 39 17.68 -1.12 -1.06
N GLU A 40 17.13 -2.20 -0.54
CA GLU A 40 16.24 -2.12 0.63
C GLU A 40 16.97 -1.38 1.74
N MET A 41 16.45 -0.23 2.10
CA MET A 41 16.96 0.56 3.20
C MET A 41 15.95 0.46 4.34
N ASP A 42 16.13 -0.55 5.18
CA ASP A 42 15.42 -0.61 6.45
C ASP A 42 15.83 0.61 7.28
N MET A 43 15.10 1.69 7.14
CA MET A 43 15.12 2.78 8.09
C MET A 43 14.09 2.46 9.16
N PRO A 44 14.49 1.98 10.34
CA PRO A 44 13.54 1.65 11.38
C PRO A 44 12.98 2.96 11.95
N MET A 45 11.84 3.38 11.40
CA MET A 45 11.11 4.57 11.82
C MET A 45 9.69 4.22 12.23
N LEU A 46 9.31 4.64 13.42
CA LEU A 46 7.95 4.51 13.93
C LEU A 46 7.32 5.89 14.11
N LEU A 47 6.05 6.00 13.75
CA LEU A 47 5.26 7.21 13.85
C LEU A 47 4.11 6.99 14.85
N VAL A 48 3.98 7.90 15.80
CA VAL A 48 2.85 7.92 16.73
C VAL A 48 1.97 9.12 16.38
N LEU A 49 0.71 8.84 16.03
CA LEU A 49 -0.31 9.84 15.75
C LEU A 49 -1.35 9.85 16.84
N THR A 50 -1.69 11.04 17.33
CA THR A 50 -2.75 11.22 18.34
C THR A 50 -3.63 12.39 17.95
N ASN A 51 -4.94 12.16 17.83
CA ASN A 51 -5.90 13.23 17.60
C ASN A 51 -6.42 13.79 18.91
N TYR A 52 -6.50 15.11 19.01
CA TYR A 52 -7.10 15.83 20.12
C TYR A 52 -7.98 16.94 19.56
N SER A 53 -9.16 16.56 19.11
CA SER A 53 -10.07 17.45 18.38
C SER A 53 -10.42 18.71 19.13
N GLY A 54 -10.28 19.87 18.47
CA GLY A 54 -10.62 21.19 19.02
C GLY A 54 -9.52 21.83 19.88
N ALA A 55 -8.38 21.16 20.11
CA ALA A 55 -7.24 21.72 20.82
C ALA A 55 -6.36 22.56 19.89
N ASN A 56 -5.85 23.68 20.38
CA ASN A 56 -4.85 24.46 19.67
C ASN A 56 -3.47 23.78 19.69
N PRO A 57 -2.50 24.18 18.84
CA PRO A 57 -1.19 23.53 18.79
C PRO A 57 -0.40 23.56 20.08
N GLU A 58 -0.56 24.61 20.92
CA GLU A 58 0.12 24.71 22.21
C GLU A 58 -0.43 23.69 23.20
N ASP A 59 -1.76 23.54 23.28
CA ASP A 59 -2.40 22.54 24.14
C ASP A 59 -2.05 21.11 23.69
N VAL A 60 -2.04 20.86 22.37
CA VAL A 60 -1.60 19.57 21.80
C VAL A 60 -0.16 19.27 22.19
N ASN A 61 0.72 20.25 22.08
CA ASN A 61 2.13 20.09 22.46
C ASN A 61 2.29 19.80 23.95
N ASP A 62 1.62 20.56 24.82
CA ASP A 62 1.85 20.48 26.27
C ASP A 62 1.15 19.28 26.92
N LEU A 63 -0.01 18.86 26.39
CA LEU A 63 -0.83 17.80 26.98
C LEU A 63 -0.66 16.44 26.32
N ILE A 64 -0.17 16.39 25.08
CA ILE A 64 -0.04 15.15 24.31
C ILE A 64 1.41 14.89 23.91
N THR A 65 1.99 15.80 23.13
CA THR A 65 3.29 15.58 22.47
C THR A 65 4.41 15.37 23.50
N LYS A 66 4.53 16.27 24.48
CA LYS A 66 5.55 16.18 25.54
C LYS A 66 5.40 14.94 26.40
N GLU A 67 4.17 14.57 26.77
CA GLU A 67 3.92 13.36 27.54
C GLU A 67 4.37 12.10 26.82
N ILE A 68 4.16 12.05 25.49
CA ILE A 68 4.65 10.96 24.65
C ILE A 68 6.18 11.01 24.58
N GLU A 69 6.79 12.14 24.24
CA GLU A 69 8.25 12.31 24.14
C GLU A 69 8.98 11.88 25.41
N ASP A 70 8.48 12.30 26.59
CA ASP A 70 9.09 12.00 27.89
C ASP A 70 9.13 10.48 28.16
N GLN A 71 8.09 9.77 27.77
CA GLN A 71 8.01 8.33 27.97
C GLN A 71 8.82 7.54 26.96
N VAL A 72 8.80 7.96 25.69
CA VAL A 72 9.50 7.24 24.61
C VAL A 72 11.01 7.55 24.55
N GLY A 73 11.44 8.69 25.12
CA GLY A 73 12.86 9.08 25.14
C GLY A 73 13.81 8.10 25.85
N SER A 74 13.26 7.12 26.58
CA SER A 74 14.04 6.07 27.27
C SER A 74 14.12 4.75 26.49
N LEU A 75 13.59 4.69 25.26
CA LEU A 75 13.62 3.47 24.42
C LEU A 75 15.06 3.15 23.97
N SER A 76 15.37 1.86 23.93
CA SER A 76 16.66 1.37 23.44
C SER A 76 16.77 1.49 21.93
N GLY A 77 17.98 1.78 21.42
CA GLY A 77 18.21 1.90 19.99
C GLY A 77 17.63 3.16 19.33
N LEU A 78 17.04 4.05 20.11
CA LEU A 78 16.49 5.31 19.61
C LEU A 78 17.62 6.28 19.22
N LYS A 79 17.60 6.73 17.96
CA LYS A 79 18.57 7.68 17.39
C LYS A 79 18.09 9.13 17.53
N SER A 80 16.84 9.39 17.18
CA SER A 80 16.24 10.71 17.26
C SER A 80 14.72 10.66 17.42
N ILE A 81 14.16 11.71 18.05
CA ILE A 81 12.72 11.97 18.10
C ILE A 81 12.48 13.30 17.40
N THR A 82 11.52 13.30 16.49
CA THR A 82 11.03 14.51 15.83
C THR A 82 9.53 14.59 16.01
N SER A 83 9.04 15.70 16.52
CA SER A 83 7.61 15.89 16.75
C SER A 83 7.05 17.12 16.06
N ALA A 84 5.76 17.07 15.77
CA ALA A 84 4.99 18.18 15.24
C ALA A 84 3.62 18.23 15.89
N SER A 85 3.27 19.38 16.45
CA SER A 85 1.96 19.64 17.04
C SER A 85 1.19 20.62 16.14
N SER A 86 0.05 20.18 15.66
CA SER A 86 -0.85 20.96 14.82
C SER A 86 -2.20 21.14 15.53
N GLU A 87 -3.10 21.91 14.95
CA GLU A 87 -4.46 22.04 15.47
C GLU A 87 -5.14 20.66 15.48
N GLY A 88 -5.49 20.18 16.67
CA GLY A 88 -6.16 18.89 16.87
C GLY A 88 -5.33 17.64 16.66
N MET A 89 -4.01 17.73 16.38
CA MET A 89 -3.21 16.54 16.06
C MET A 89 -1.76 16.64 16.55
N SER A 90 -1.30 15.61 17.24
CA SER A 90 0.10 15.35 17.59
C SER A 90 0.69 14.28 16.69
N MET A 91 1.90 14.51 16.20
CA MET A 91 2.72 13.59 15.45
C MET A 91 4.08 13.46 16.12
N VAL A 92 4.47 12.26 16.52
CA VAL A 92 5.79 11.97 17.10
C VAL A 92 6.45 10.87 16.29
N MET A 93 7.54 11.20 15.60
CA MET A 93 8.32 10.29 14.78
C MET A 93 9.58 9.88 15.53
N LEU A 94 9.78 8.57 15.63
CA LEU A 94 10.94 7.95 16.27
C LEU A 94 11.82 7.31 15.19
N GLU A 95 13.06 7.75 15.11
CA GLU A 95 14.09 7.16 14.24
C GLU A 95 15.01 6.31 15.12
N TYR A 96 15.18 5.04 14.77
CA TYR A 96 16.07 4.12 15.47
C TYR A 96 17.41 3.97 14.76
N GLU A 97 18.39 3.40 15.44
CA GLU A 97 19.69 3.09 14.84
C GLU A 97 19.55 1.99 13.79
N TYR A 98 20.37 2.07 12.74
CA TYR A 98 20.40 1.07 11.68
C TYR A 98 20.67 -0.34 12.21
N GLY A 99 19.86 -1.31 11.81
CA GLY A 99 19.95 -2.70 12.28
C GLY A 99 19.17 -2.99 13.57
N THR A 100 18.40 -2.01 14.06
CA THR A 100 17.42 -2.27 15.13
C THR A 100 16.29 -3.14 14.56
N ASP A 101 15.88 -4.18 15.29
CA ASP A 101 14.72 -4.99 14.96
C ASP A 101 13.45 -4.13 15.13
N THR A 102 12.76 -3.88 14.03
CA THR A 102 11.58 -2.98 14.01
C THR A 102 10.41 -3.57 14.78
N ASP A 103 10.23 -4.89 14.76
CA ASP A 103 9.16 -5.57 15.50
C ASP A 103 9.39 -5.43 17.02
N GLU A 104 10.64 -5.63 17.49
CA GLU A 104 10.98 -5.44 18.90
C GLU A 104 10.82 -3.97 19.32
N ALA A 105 11.26 -3.03 18.48
CA ALA A 105 11.10 -1.59 18.70
C ALA A 105 9.61 -1.18 18.77
N TYR A 106 8.77 -1.73 17.89
CA TYR A 106 7.33 -1.52 17.89
C TYR A 106 6.69 -2.02 19.19
N ASP A 107 7.01 -3.23 19.60
CA ASP A 107 6.47 -3.82 20.84
C ASP A 107 6.88 -3.02 22.08
N ASP A 108 8.10 -2.53 22.14
CA ASP A 108 8.59 -1.72 23.25
C ASP A 108 7.97 -0.32 23.24
N LEU A 109 7.82 0.30 22.07
CA LEU A 109 7.09 1.55 21.90
C LEU A 109 5.64 1.40 22.34
N LYS A 110 4.95 0.34 21.91
CA LYS A 110 3.56 0.07 22.26
C LYS A 110 3.35 -0.03 23.78
N LYS A 111 4.23 -0.74 24.50
CA LYS A 111 4.19 -0.81 25.97
C LYS A 111 4.29 0.57 26.62
N LYS A 112 5.12 1.47 26.04
CA LYS A 112 5.27 2.85 26.54
C LYS A 112 4.04 3.69 26.23
N ILE A 113 3.49 3.59 25.01
CA ILE A 113 2.29 4.30 24.60
C ILE A 113 1.07 3.87 25.41
N ASP A 114 0.91 2.58 25.71
CA ASP A 114 -0.17 2.08 26.56
C ASP A 114 -0.12 2.70 27.96
N LEU A 115 1.08 2.96 28.49
CA LEU A 115 1.25 3.66 29.78
C LEU A 115 0.87 5.14 29.67
N VAL A 116 1.31 5.82 28.60
CA VAL A 116 1.00 7.24 28.36
C VAL A 116 -0.51 7.45 28.16
N THR A 117 -1.19 6.57 27.48
CA THR A 117 -2.63 6.67 27.18
C THR A 117 -3.47 6.93 28.44
N THR A 118 -3.04 6.38 29.57
CA THR A 118 -3.74 6.61 30.87
C THR A 118 -3.52 8.00 31.47
N GLN A 119 -2.53 8.76 30.97
CA GLN A 119 -2.17 10.08 31.43
C GLN A 119 -2.69 11.19 30.52
N LEU A 120 -3.09 10.84 29.30
CA LEU A 120 -3.63 11.77 28.33
C LEU A 120 -5.04 12.25 28.72
N PRO A 121 -5.47 13.44 28.26
CA PRO A 121 -6.83 13.93 28.44
C PRO A 121 -7.88 12.94 27.92
N ASN A 122 -9.02 12.85 28.59
CA ASN A 122 -10.11 11.92 28.21
C ASN A 122 -10.72 12.23 26.83
N ASP A 123 -10.57 13.45 26.34
CA ASP A 123 -11.07 13.89 25.04
C ASP A 123 -10.04 13.66 23.92
N ALA A 124 -8.85 13.18 24.24
CA ALA A 124 -7.86 12.77 23.24
C ALA A 124 -8.13 11.33 22.78
N ASP A 125 -7.97 11.09 21.49
CA ASP A 125 -8.04 9.74 20.94
C ASP A 125 -6.84 8.89 21.39
N THR A 126 -7.01 7.58 21.39
CA THR A 126 -5.91 6.64 21.65
C THR A 126 -4.80 6.82 20.60
N PRO A 127 -3.52 6.99 21.02
CA PRO A 127 -2.42 7.08 20.08
C PRO A 127 -2.31 5.85 19.17
N VAL A 128 -2.12 6.10 17.88
CA VAL A 128 -1.93 5.05 16.85
C VAL A 128 -0.46 5.01 16.47
N ILE A 129 0.13 3.82 16.54
CA ILE A 129 1.51 3.59 16.09
C ILE A 129 1.47 3.09 14.65
N MET A 130 2.28 3.70 13.80
CA MET A 130 2.43 3.33 12.39
C MET A 130 3.91 3.12 12.08
N GLU A 131 4.23 2.06 11.36
CA GLU A 131 5.57 1.88 10.80
C GLU A 131 5.70 2.70 9.52
N LEU A 132 6.76 3.51 9.45
CA LEU A 132 7.12 4.23 8.24
C LEU A 132 8.11 3.39 7.44
N ASN A 133 7.58 2.58 6.55
CA ASN A 133 8.39 1.89 5.57
C ASN A 133 8.61 2.81 4.36
N MET A 134 9.86 3.13 4.05
CA MET A 134 10.19 3.86 2.83
C MET A 134 9.88 3.05 1.56
N ASP A 135 9.80 1.73 1.69
CA ASP A 135 9.34 0.81 0.63
C ASP A 135 7.82 0.85 0.42
N SER A 136 7.09 1.64 1.22
CA SER A 136 5.63 1.85 1.03
C SER A 136 5.28 2.75 -0.16
N ALA A 137 6.28 3.23 -0.91
CA ALA A 137 6.03 3.87 -2.19
C ALA A 137 5.38 2.84 -3.14
N ALA A 138 4.29 3.23 -3.80
CA ALA A 138 3.63 2.35 -4.75
C ALA A 138 4.59 1.98 -5.88
N ASP A 139 4.75 0.69 -6.15
CA ASP A 139 5.51 0.20 -7.31
C ASP A 139 4.75 0.42 -8.60
N ILE A 140 3.41 0.36 -8.53
CA ILE A 140 2.53 0.55 -9.68
C ILE A 140 1.41 1.50 -9.29
N THR A 141 1.15 2.48 -10.13
CA THR A 141 0.00 3.38 -10.01
C THR A 141 -0.87 3.28 -11.26
N LEU A 142 -2.14 3.01 -11.03
CA LEU A 142 -3.16 2.88 -12.07
C LEU A 142 -4.13 4.06 -11.97
N ALA A 143 -4.63 4.53 -13.11
CA ALA A 143 -5.80 5.39 -13.18
C ALA A 143 -6.95 4.60 -13.83
N ILE A 144 -8.08 4.53 -13.13
CA ILE A 144 -9.22 3.71 -13.54
C ILE A 144 -10.41 4.61 -13.82
N ASP A 145 -11.04 4.37 -14.94
CA ASP A 145 -12.29 4.99 -15.36
C ASP A 145 -13.23 3.92 -15.93
N ASN A 146 -14.54 4.14 -15.80
CA ASN A 146 -15.54 3.27 -16.39
C ASN A 146 -16.79 4.09 -16.73
N ALA A 147 -17.07 4.22 -18.01
CA ALA A 147 -18.17 5.06 -18.52
C ALA A 147 -19.57 4.55 -18.14
N SER A 148 -19.70 3.26 -17.78
CA SER A 148 -20.98 2.63 -17.43
C SER A 148 -21.32 2.71 -15.94
N GLN A 149 -20.37 3.07 -15.07
CA GLN A 149 -20.53 3.04 -13.63
C GLN A 149 -20.97 4.40 -13.06
N ASN A 150 -22.09 4.43 -12.33
CA ASN A 150 -22.56 5.63 -11.65
C ASN A 150 -21.74 5.96 -10.38
N ASN A 151 -21.23 4.93 -9.68
CA ASN A 151 -20.34 5.07 -8.55
C ASN A 151 -19.04 4.31 -8.82
N LEU A 152 -18.10 5.00 -9.45
CA LEU A 152 -16.82 4.44 -9.85
C LEU A 152 -16.00 3.98 -8.64
N TYR A 153 -16.00 4.72 -7.52
CA TYR A 153 -15.26 4.36 -6.32
C TYR A 153 -15.72 3.01 -5.76
N SER A 154 -17.03 2.85 -5.57
CA SER A 154 -17.60 1.62 -5.05
C SER A 154 -17.34 0.41 -5.96
N TYR A 155 -17.41 0.61 -7.29
CA TYR A 155 -17.06 -0.42 -8.26
C TYR A 155 -15.58 -0.83 -8.15
N VAL A 156 -14.68 0.15 -8.13
CA VAL A 156 -13.24 -0.13 -8.01
C VAL A 156 -12.93 -0.81 -6.67
N ASN A 157 -13.47 -0.29 -5.56
CA ASN A 157 -13.20 -0.81 -4.22
C ASN A 157 -13.73 -2.24 -4.02
N ASN A 158 -14.93 -2.55 -4.51
CA ASN A 158 -15.59 -3.82 -4.21
C ASN A 158 -15.34 -4.91 -5.25
N GLU A 159 -15.03 -4.54 -6.50
CA GLU A 159 -14.86 -5.50 -7.60
C GLU A 159 -13.43 -5.56 -8.13
N LEU A 160 -12.75 -4.41 -8.30
CA LEU A 160 -11.43 -4.41 -8.93
C LEU A 160 -10.28 -4.60 -7.91
N VAL A 161 -10.33 -3.93 -6.77
CA VAL A 161 -9.30 -4.07 -5.73
C VAL A 161 -9.11 -5.51 -5.29
N PRO A 162 -10.16 -6.31 -5.00
CA PRO A 162 -9.98 -7.70 -4.65
C PRO A 162 -9.32 -8.55 -5.74
N GLU A 163 -9.41 -8.15 -7.03
CA GLU A 163 -8.71 -8.83 -8.12
C GLU A 163 -7.20 -8.53 -8.12
N PHE A 164 -6.80 -7.32 -7.73
CA PHE A 164 -5.40 -6.97 -7.54
C PHE A 164 -4.82 -7.55 -6.25
N GLU A 165 -5.58 -7.62 -5.17
CA GLU A 165 -5.19 -8.25 -3.90
C GLU A 165 -4.95 -9.77 -4.03
N LYS A 166 -5.59 -10.43 -5.00
CA LYS A 166 -5.33 -11.86 -5.31
C LYS A 166 -3.97 -12.11 -5.94
N ILE A 167 -3.26 -11.06 -6.37
CA ILE A 167 -1.93 -11.18 -6.92
C ILE A 167 -0.97 -11.58 -5.79
N ALA A 168 -0.39 -12.78 -5.88
CA ALA A 168 0.40 -13.35 -4.80
C ALA A 168 1.63 -12.52 -4.38
N VAL A 169 2.11 -11.67 -5.26
CA VAL A 169 3.29 -10.80 -5.03
C VAL A 169 2.91 -9.35 -4.65
N ALA A 170 1.63 -9.02 -4.61
CA ALA A 170 1.16 -7.74 -4.09
C ALA A 170 1.14 -7.78 -2.56
N ALA A 171 1.62 -6.71 -1.93
CA ALA A 171 1.60 -6.52 -0.48
C ALA A 171 0.42 -5.67 -0.04
N ASP A 172 0.20 -4.55 -0.73
CA ASP A 172 -0.87 -3.59 -0.42
C ASP A 172 -1.49 -3.04 -1.69
N VAL A 173 -2.79 -2.80 -1.64
CA VAL A 173 -3.56 -2.17 -2.71
C VAL A 173 -4.38 -1.04 -2.11
N SER A 174 -3.98 0.18 -2.37
CA SER A 174 -4.63 1.38 -1.84
C SER A 174 -5.34 2.18 -2.92
N ILE A 175 -6.43 2.84 -2.53
CA ILE A 175 -7.28 3.63 -3.44
C ILE A 175 -7.20 5.10 -3.07
N ARG A 176 -7.18 5.96 -4.08
CA ARG A 176 -7.29 7.41 -3.93
C ARG A 176 -8.25 7.96 -4.97
N GLY A 177 -8.98 9.00 -4.56
CA GLY A 177 -10.01 9.63 -5.40
C GLY A 177 -11.39 9.04 -5.17
N GLY A 178 -12.41 9.89 -5.17
CA GLY A 178 -13.78 9.50 -4.85
C GLY A 178 -14.02 9.18 -3.38
N SER A 179 -15.21 8.72 -3.08
CA SER A 179 -15.62 8.25 -1.76
C SER A 179 -16.80 7.30 -1.87
N ASP A 180 -17.00 6.49 -0.85
CA ASP A 180 -18.22 5.72 -0.72
C ASP A 180 -19.45 6.62 -0.59
N GLU A 181 -20.55 6.14 -1.15
CA GLU A 181 -21.86 6.75 -0.90
C GLU A 181 -22.33 6.40 0.51
N TYR A 182 -22.81 7.40 1.22
CA TYR A 182 -23.46 7.21 2.50
C TYR A 182 -24.85 7.87 2.51
N VAL A 183 -25.72 7.38 3.39
CA VAL A 183 -27.04 7.99 3.56
C VAL A 183 -26.94 9.13 4.55
N LYS A 184 -27.20 10.34 4.08
CA LYS A 184 -27.29 11.54 4.90
C LYS A 184 -28.70 11.73 5.40
N ILE A 185 -28.84 11.89 6.72
CA ILE A 185 -30.09 12.22 7.39
C ILE A 185 -29.98 13.65 7.91
N GLU A 186 -30.58 14.57 7.20
CA GLU A 186 -30.53 16.00 7.52
C GLU A 186 -31.85 16.41 8.19
N VAL A 187 -31.78 16.66 9.48
CA VAL A 187 -32.98 17.00 10.26
C VAL A 187 -33.50 18.38 9.89
N ILE A 188 -34.84 18.53 9.87
CA ILE A 188 -35.54 19.79 9.59
C ILE A 188 -35.88 20.44 10.95
N PRO A 189 -35.18 21.54 11.37
CA PRO A 189 -35.29 22.10 12.73
C PRO A 189 -36.72 22.47 13.12
N GLU A 190 -37.53 22.99 12.18
CA GLU A 190 -38.91 23.37 12.40
C GLU A 190 -39.79 22.16 12.76
N LYS A 191 -39.55 21.03 12.07
CA LYS A 191 -40.27 19.78 12.29
C LYS A 191 -39.90 19.11 13.58
N VAL A 192 -38.58 19.04 13.85
CA VAL A 192 -38.06 18.54 15.12
C VAL A 192 -38.64 19.28 16.31
N SER A 193 -38.72 20.60 16.23
CA SER A 193 -39.37 21.46 17.25
C SER A 193 -40.86 21.22 17.33
N GLN A 194 -41.56 21.08 16.21
CA GLN A 194 -43.00 20.83 16.13
C GLN A 194 -43.40 19.51 16.80
N TYR A 195 -42.66 18.43 16.53
CA TYR A 195 -42.91 17.10 17.08
C TYR A 195 -42.24 16.89 18.46
N LYS A 196 -41.46 17.86 18.94
CA LYS A 196 -40.69 17.81 20.21
C LYS A 196 -39.78 16.58 20.31
N VAL A 197 -39.15 16.22 19.23
CA VAL A 197 -38.17 15.11 19.15
C VAL A 197 -36.77 15.69 19.30
N SER A 198 -35.90 15.00 20.02
CA SER A 198 -34.48 15.39 20.11
C SER A 198 -33.66 14.66 19.06
N ILE A 199 -32.54 15.25 18.64
CA ILE A 199 -31.60 14.60 17.71
C ILE A 199 -31.06 13.29 18.29
N SER A 200 -30.81 13.26 19.61
CA SER A 200 -30.38 12.04 20.31
C SER A 200 -31.43 10.94 20.30
N SER A 201 -32.74 11.31 20.39
CA SER A 201 -33.84 10.34 20.28
C SER A 201 -33.90 9.76 18.85
N ILE A 202 -33.79 10.62 17.83
CA ILE A 202 -33.75 10.16 16.42
C ILE A 202 -32.58 9.19 16.22
N ALA A 203 -31.38 9.51 16.70
CA ALA A 203 -30.22 8.63 16.59
C ALA A 203 -30.43 7.29 17.30
N SER A 204 -31.04 7.31 18.49
CA SER A 204 -31.37 6.08 19.24
C SER A 204 -32.41 5.22 18.52
N ASP A 205 -33.44 5.85 17.95
CA ASP A 205 -34.50 5.13 17.21
C ASP A 205 -33.92 4.50 15.91
N ILE A 206 -32.99 5.18 15.23
CA ILE A 206 -32.29 4.62 14.06
C ILE A 206 -31.40 3.45 14.47
N GLN A 207 -30.63 3.55 15.55
CA GLN A 207 -29.83 2.46 16.07
C GLN A 207 -30.69 1.26 16.49
N ALA A 208 -31.83 1.53 17.14
CA ALA A 208 -32.78 0.49 17.53
C ALA A 208 -33.45 -0.20 16.32
N ALA A 209 -33.56 0.50 15.19
CA ALA A 209 -34.16 -0.06 13.97
C ALA A 209 -33.24 -1.10 13.26
N ASP A 210 -31.92 -1.06 13.48
CA ASP A 210 -30.95 -2.03 12.92
C ASP A 210 -30.72 -3.22 13.87
N LEU A 211 -31.76 -3.69 14.54
CA LEU A 211 -31.65 -4.83 15.45
C LEU A 211 -31.93 -6.16 14.72
N SER A 212 -30.98 -7.08 14.81
CA SER A 212 -31.22 -8.50 14.55
C SER A 212 -31.50 -9.19 15.87
N TYR A 213 -32.73 -9.65 16.07
CA TYR A 213 -33.13 -10.35 17.29
C TYR A 213 -33.21 -11.86 17.03
N PRO A 214 -32.41 -12.70 17.71
CA PRO A 214 -32.57 -14.16 17.63
C PRO A 214 -33.90 -14.54 18.33
N ALA A 215 -34.85 -15.10 17.57
CA ALA A 215 -36.16 -15.52 18.06
C ALA A 215 -36.15 -16.89 18.71
N GLY A 216 -34.97 -17.55 18.82
CA GLY A 216 -34.80 -18.87 19.36
C GLY A 216 -34.77 -19.97 18.31
N ASP A 217 -34.69 -21.23 18.77
CA ASP A 217 -34.59 -22.39 17.90
C ASP A 217 -35.93 -23.10 17.85
N THR A 218 -36.32 -23.61 16.70
CA THR A 218 -37.49 -24.42 16.51
C THR A 218 -37.16 -25.75 15.84
N GLN A 219 -37.82 -26.85 16.27
CA GLN A 219 -37.65 -28.16 15.66
C GLN A 219 -38.66 -28.36 14.53
N VAL A 220 -38.17 -28.63 13.34
CA VAL A 220 -39.00 -29.06 12.20
C VAL A 220 -38.57 -30.45 11.77
N GLY A 221 -39.32 -31.46 12.23
CA GLY A 221 -38.99 -32.88 12.06
C GLY A 221 -37.73 -33.26 12.87
N SER A 222 -36.66 -33.66 12.21
CA SER A 222 -35.39 -34.05 12.83
C SER A 222 -34.34 -32.93 12.75
N GLN A 223 -34.69 -31.75 12.23
CA GLN A 223 -33.79 -30.59 12.08
C GLN A 223 -34.14 -29.49 13.08
N GLU A 224 -33.11 -28.95 13.72
CA GLU A 224 -33.18 -27.78 14.57
C GLU A 224 -32.89 -26.56 13.72
N LEU A 225 -33.85 -25.64 13.65
CA LEU A 225 -33.75 -24.41 12.84
C LEU A 225 -33.70 -23.20 13.79
N SER A 226 -32.63 -22.43 13.69
CA SER A 226 -32.50 -21.15 14.38
C SER A 226 -33.34 -20.10 13.67
N VAL A 227 -34.25 -19.47 14.39
CA VAL A 227 -35.11 -18.40 13.85
C VAL A 227 -34.61 -17.06 14.34
N SER A 228 -34.27 -16.19 13.40
CA SER A 228 -33.93 -14.81 13.70
C SER A 228 -34.87 -13.84 12.98
N THR A 229 -35.31 -12.80 13.67
CA THR A 229 -36.04 -11.70 13.05
C THR A 229 -35.06 -10.57 12.76
N ARG A 230 -34.94 -10.20 11.50
CA ARG A 230 -34.12 -9.08 11.07
C ARG A 230 -35.02 -8.01 10.43
N MET A 231 -35.07 -6.84 11.04
CA MET A 231 -35.60 -5.66 10.36
C MET A 231 -34.48 -5.08 9.49
N THR A 232 -34.66 -5.10 8.17
CA THR A 232 -33.63 -4.64 7.24
C THR A 232 -34.08 -3.30 6.64
N TYR A 233 -33.47 -2.23 7.12
CA TYR A 233 -33.62 -0.88 6.54
C TYR A 233 -32.42 -0.59 5.62
N ASN A 234 -32.26 -1.39 4.57
CA ASN A 234 -31.12 -1.36 3.66
C ASN A 234 -31.31 -0.46 2.42
N THR A 235 -32.45 0.23 2.32
CA THR A 235 -32.73 1.18 1.24
C THR A 235 -33.15 2.53 1.82
N VAL A 236 -32.92 3.61 1.08
CA VAL A 236 -33.32 4.97 1.48
C VAL A 236 -34.83 5.03 1.75
N GLU A 237 -35.62 4.35 0.93
CA GLU A 237 -37.10 4.30 1.08
C GLU A 237 -37.51 3.58 2.38
N ASN A 238 -36.79 2.56 2.78
CA ASN A 238 -37.07 1.87 4.04
C ASN A 238 -36.62 2.71 5.24
N LEU A 239 -35.45 3.37 5.15
CA LEU A 239 -34.95 4.26 6.19
C LEU A 239 -35.93 5.42 6.46
N LYS A 240 -36.53 6.00 5.43
CA LYS A 240 -37.56 7.05 5.57
C LYS A 240 -38.75 6.64 6.44
N LYS A 241 -39.09 5.34 6.48
CA LYS A 241 -40.23 4.76 7.20
C LYS A 241 -39.89 4.27 8.61
N ILE A 242 -38.71 4.60 9.14
CA ILE A 242 -38.37 4.30 10.54
C ILE A 242 -39.33 5.09 11.44
N PRO A 243 -40.12 4.42 12.33
CA PRO A 243 -40.96 5.09 13.26
C PRO A 243 -40.15 5.74 14.37
N LEU A 244 -40.46 6.99 14.68
CA LEU A 244 -39.81 7.75 15.73
C LEU A 244 -40.66 7.80 16.99
N THR A 245 -40.02 7.74 18.13
CA THR A 245 -40.66 7.88 19.44
C THR A 245 -40.91 9.35 19.74
N VAL A 246 -42.21 9.74 19.73
CA VAL A 246 -42.63 11.11 20.00
C VAL A 246 -43.41 11.23 21.32
N PRO A 247 -43.24 12.32 22.09
CA PRO A 247 -43.93 12.48 23.37
C PRO A 247 -45.47 12.52 23.28
N SER A 248 -46.01 12.87 22.10
CA SER A 248 -47.49 12.92 21.87
C SER A 248 -48.12 11.52 21.76
N GLY A 249 -47.33 10.47 21.53
CA GLY A 249 -47.84 9.13 21.28
C GLY A 249 -48.33 8.88 19.85
N ASP A 250 -48.15 9.85 18.96
CA ASP A 250 -48.48 9.72 17.53
C ASP A 250 -47.40 8.92 16.82
N THR A 251 -47.74 8.31 15.69
CA THR A 251 -46.75 7.65 14.84
C THR A 251 -46.17 8.68 13.85
N VAL A 252 -44.93 9.06 14.01
CA VAL A 252 -44.16 9.96 13.15
C VAL A 252 -43.03 9.16 12.52
N TYR A 253 -42.80 9.34 11.23
CA TYR A 253 -41.72 8.66 10.52
C TYR A 253 -40.53 9.58 10.32
N LEU A 254 -39.33 9.00 10.06
CA LEU A 254 -38.11 9.74 9.86
C LEU A 254 -38.23 10.77 8.72
N GLU A 255 -38.98 10.45 7.65
CA GLU A 255 -39.28 11.38 6.53
C GLU A 255 -40.08 12.62 6.93
N ASP A 256 -40.83 12.55 8.02
CA ASP A 256 -41.63 13.70 8.48
C ASP A 256 -40.76 14.77 9.17
N VAL A 257 -39.58 14.41 9.66
CA VAL A 257 -38.69 15.28 10.45
C VAL A 257 -37.30 15.47 9.83
N ALA A 258 -36.93 14.69 8.80
CA ALA A 258 -35.64 14.76 8.17
C ALA A 258 -35.69 14.49 6.66
N ASN A 259 -34.77 15.08 5.92
CA ASN A 259 -34.48 14.71 4.54
C ASN A 259 -33.48 13.55 4.54
N VAL A 260 -33.86 12.44 3.93
CA VAL A 260 -33.03 11.23 3.83
C VAL A 260 -32.64 11.02 2.37
N TYR A 261 -31.36 11.07 2.07
CA TYR A 261 -30.86 10.93 0.70
C TYR A 261 -29.43 10.39 0.69
N THR A 262 -29.03 9.76 -0.41
CA THR A 262 -27.67 9.30 -0.62
C THR A 262 -26.79 10.46 -1.11
N THR A 263 -25.59 10.55 -0.58
CA THR A 263 -24.58 11.53 -0.97
C THR A 263 -23.19 10.95 -0.81
N THR A 264 -22.19 11.60 -1.39
CA THR A 264 -20.77 11.26 -1.23
C THR A 264 -20.09 12.31 -0.35
N ASP A 265 -19.01 11.94 0.32
CA ASP A 265 -18.22 12.88 1.10
C ASP A 265 -17.38 13.76 0.16
N SER A 266 -17.64 15.06 0.19
CA SER A 266 -16.90 16.05 -0.60
C SER A 266 -15.50 16.35 -0.05
N SER A 267 -15.19 15.90 1.16
CA SER A 267 -13.87 16.06 1.78
C SER A 267 -12.88 14.94 1.40
N SER A 268 -13.33 13.94 0.66
CA SER A 268 -12.51 12.83 0.20
C SER A 268 -11.42 13.27 -0.80
N SER A 269 -10.42 12.45 -0.96
CA SER A 269 -9.34 12.70 -1.93
C SER A 269 -9.86 12.77 -3.36
N ILE A 270 -9.27 13.65 -4.17
CA ILE A 270 -9.57 13.79 -5.60
C ILE A 270 -8.38 13.24 -6.39
N ALA A 271 -8.65 12.33 -7.31
CA ALA A 271 -7.68 11.87 -8.29
C ALA A 271 -8.13 12.28 -9.70
N ARG A 272 -7.18 12.77 -10.51
CA ARG A 272 -7.42 13.17 -11.91
C ARG A 272 -6.32 12.67 -12.80
N TYR A 273 -6.72 12.18 -13.96
CA TYR A 273 -5.81 11.82 -15.04
C TYR A 273 -6.22 12.55 -16.32
N ASP A 274 -5.30 13.28 -16.91
CA ASP A 274 -5.54 14.11 -18.11
C ASP A 274 -6.75 15.05 -17.98
N GLY A 275 -6.93 15.63 -16.78
CA GLY A 275 -8.02 16.57 -16.47
C GLY A 275 -9.38 15.93 -16.14
N ASN A 276 -9.53 14.62 -16.30
CA ASN A 276 -10.75 13.88 -15.97
C ASN A 276 -10.66 13.29 -14.56
N ASP A 277 -11.77 13.25 -13.85
CA ASP A 277 -11.85 12.60 -12.55
C ASP A 277 -11.72 11.08 -12.72
N THR A 278 -10.84 10.46 -11.96
CA THR A 278 -10.54 9.03 -12.01
C THR A 278 -10.39 8.46 -10.61
N ILE A 279 -10.36 7.14 -10.49
CA ILE A 279 -9.89 6.47 -9.28
C ILE A 279 -8.45 6.04 -9.49
N SER A 280 -7.56 6.45 -8.59
CA SER A 280 -6.18 6.01 -8.59
C SER A 280 -6.05 4.78 -7.68
N VAL A 281 -5.49 3.71 -8.21
CA VAL A 281 -5.15 2.50 -7.45
C VAL A 281 -3.64 2.37 -7.43
N SER A 282 -3.09 2.31 -6.23
CA SER A 282 -1.66 2.14 -5.99
C SER A 282 -1.41 0.74 -5.44
N ILE A 283 -0.44 0.03 -6.04
CA ILE A 283 -0.10 -1.34 -5.68
C ILE A 283 1.38 -1.38 -5.29
N SER A 284 1.68 -1.91 -4.12
CA SER A 284 3.05 -2.18 -3.67
C SER A 284 3.36 -3.68 -3.70
N LYS A 285 4.63 -4.01 -3.94
CA LYS A 285 5.12 -5.40 -3.96
C LYS A 285 5.37 -5.93 -2.55
N GLN A 286 5.34 -7.25 -2.40
CA GLN A 286 5.88 -7.90 -1.22
C GLN A 286 7.42 -7.79 -1.23
N GLN A 287 8.02 -7.73 -0.05
CA GLN A 287 9.46 -7.59 0.15
C GLN A 287 10.27 -8.69 -0.57
N SER A 288 9.74 -9.92 -0.64
CA SER A 288 10.36 -11.05 -1.34
C SER A 288 10.15 -11.06 -2.85
N ALA A 289 9.36 -10.13 -3.40
CA ALA A 289 9.00 -10.09 -4.82
C ALA A 289 9.73 -8.96 -5.55
N THR A 290 9.90 -9.10 -6.87
CA THR A 290 10.51 -8.06 -7.71
C THR A 290 9.44 -7.17 -8.34
N ALA A 291 9.76 -5.89 -8.58
CA ALA A 291 8.87 -4.96 -9.28
C ALA A 291 8.48 -5.47 -10.68
N MET A 292 9.39 -6.18 -11.36
CA MET A 292 9.13 -6.79 -12.66
C MET A 292 8.08 -7.91 -12.58
N GLU A 293 8.12 -8.73 -11.53
CA GLU A 293 7.15 -9.81 -11.34
C GLU A 293 5.77 -9.24 -11.02
N LEU A 294 5.69 -8.24 -10.14
CA LEU A 294 4.46 -7.52 -9.85
C LEU A 294 3.88 -6.89 -11.12
N SER A 295 4.68 -6.16 -11.89
CA SER A 295 4.26 -5.52 -13.14
C SER A 295 3.69 -6.51 -14.14
N ASN A 296 4.34 -7.66 -14.35
CA ASN A 296 3.86 -8.68 -15.26
C ASN A 296 2.51 -9.26 -14.83
N GLN A 297 2.31 -9.51 -13.53
CA GLN A 297 1.05 -10.04 -13.01
C GLN A 297 -0.06 -8.99 -13.06
N VAL A 298 0.23 -7.74 -12.72
CA VAL A 298 -0.72 -6.61 -12.81
C VAL A 298 -1.13 -6.37 -14.26
N LYS A 299 -0.20 -6.28 -15.21
CA LYS A 299 -0.50 -6.12 -16.66
C LYS A 299 -1.37 -7.26 -17.20
N LYS A 300 -1.15 -8.48 -16.75
CA LYS A 300 -1.99 -9.64 -17.09
C LYS A 300 -3.39 -9.51 -16.50
N THR A 301 -3.51 -9.08 -15.25
CA THR A 301 -4.81 -8.86 -14.59
C THR A 301 -5.58 -7.74 -15.26
N ILE A 302 -4.94 -6.60 -15.59
CA ILE A 302 -5.52 -5.50 -16.35
C ILE A 302 -6.08 -6.00 -17.69
N SER A 303 -5.29 -6.75 -18.44
CA SER A 303 -5.71 -7.26 -19.75
C SER A 303 -6.92 -8.19 -19.65
N ARG A 304 -7.03 -8.97 -18.58
CA ARG A 304 -8.19 -9.83 -18.30
C ARG A 304 -9.42 -8.99 -17.97
N LEU A 305 -9.30 -8.05 -17.04
CA LEU A 305 -10.42 -7.21 -16.59
C LEU A 305 -10.98 -6.34 -17.71
N MET A 306 -10.14 -5.73 -18.53
CA MET A 306 -10.57 -4.95 -19.70
C MET A 306 -11.18 -5.82 -20.82
N ALA A 307 -10.87 -7.12 -20.86
CA ALA A 307 -11.52 -8.05 -21.79
C ALA A 307 -12.91 -8.51 -21.29
N GLU A 308 -13.11 -8.54 -19.97
CA GLU A 308 -14.39 -8.89 -19.31
C GLU A 308 -15.38 -7.72 -19.34
N ASP A 309 -14.90 -6.50 -19.18
CA ASP A 309 -15.70 -5.26 -19.21
C ASP A 309 -15.15 -4.29 -20.28
N PRO A 310 -15.82 -4.14 -21.44
CA PRO A 310 -15.37 -3.25 -22.51
C PRO A 310 -15.44 -1.75 -22.19
N ASP A 311 -16.25 -1.36 -21.19
CA ASP A 311 -16.40 0.04 -20.76
C ASP A 311 -15.34 0.43 -19.71
N LEU A 312 -14.62 -0.55 -19.18
CA LEU A 312 -13.55 -0.37 -18.22
C LEU A 312 -12.28 0.10 -18.91
N ASN A 313 -11.73 1.22 -18.46
CA ASN A 313 -10.46 1.75 -18.92
C ASN A 313 -9.48 1.82 -17.76
N ILE A 314 -8.41 1.04 -17.82
CA ILE A 314 -7.33 1.03 -16.83
C ILE A 314 -6.05 1.51 -17.50
N ILE A 315 -5.53 2.63 -17.04
CA ILE A 315 -4.31 3.26 -17.55
C ILE A 315 -3.20 3.04 -16.53
N LEU A 316 -2.08 2.49 -16.97
CA LEU A 316 -0.86 2.39 -16.19
C LEU A 316 -0.18 3.76 -16.20
N VAL A 317 -0.19 4.43 -15.05
CA VAL A 317 0.36 5.80 -14.90
C VAL A 317 1.83 5.75 -14.55
N ASP A 318 2.19 4.87 -13.63
CA ASP A 318 3.57 4.66 -13.19
C ASP A 318 3.83 3.18 -12.96
N ASP A 319 5.03 2.73 -13.33
CA ASP A 319 5.49 1.35 -13.19
C ASP A 319 7.01 1.36 -12.91
N SER A 320 7.38 1.07 -11.68
CA SER A 320 8.79 1.00 -11.27
C SER A 320 9.61 0.05 -12.13
N SER A 321 8.98 -1.00 -12.69
CA SER A 321 9.67 -1.97 -13.55
C SER A 321 10.17 -1.36 -14.86
N ASP A 322 9.49 -0.34 -15.39
CA ASP A 322 9.91 0.34 -16.63
C ASP A 322 11.21 1.14 -16.39
N SER A 323 11.33 1.84 -15.26
CA SER A 323 12.56 2.55 -14.87
C SER A 323 13.74 1.59 -14.64
N ILE A 324 13.48 0.43 -14.03
CA ILE A 324 14.47 -0.64 -13.85
C ILE A 324 14.93 -1.16 -15.21
N MET A 325 14.00 -1.42 -16.12
CA MET A 325 14.32 -1.94 -17.46
C MET A 325 15.11 -0.92 -18.29
N GLU A 326 14.77 0.37 -18.23
CA GLU A 326 15.54 1.43 -18.89
C GLU A 326 16.96 1.51 -18.35
N SER A 327 17.14 1.44 -17.03
CA SER A 327 18.45 1.44 -16.39
C SER A 327 19.28 0.23 -16.82
N LEU A 328 18.69 -0.96 -16.85
CA LEU A 328 19.35 -2.19 -17.32
C LEU A 328 19.76 -2.10 -18.78
N MET A 329 18.88 -1.62 -19.65
CA MET A 329 19.18 -1.45 -21.07
C MET A 329 20.32 -0.46 -21.28
N SER A 330 20.36 0.64 -20.53
CA SER A 330 21.46 1.61 -20.55
C SER A 330 22.80 0.98 -20.14
N VAL A 331 22.81 0.13 -19.11
CA VAL A 331 24.00 -0.61 -18.68
C VAL A 331 24.46 -1.59 -19.76
N VAL A 332 23.55 -2.37 -20.36
CA VAL A 332 23.85 -3.31 -21.44
C VAL A 332 24.39 -2.59 -22.67
N GLU A 333 23.78 -1.47 -23.07
CA GLU A 333 24.26 -0.66 -24.20
C GLU A 333 25.66 -0.11 -23.94
N THR A 334 25.91 0.43 -22.76
CA THR A 334 27.23 0.94 -22.36
C THR A 334 28.28 -0.16 -22.37
N LEU A 335 27.92 -1.37 -21.91
CA LEU A 335 28.79 -2.52 -21.90
C LEU A 335 29.14 -2.98 -23.32
N ILE A 336 28.16 -3.08 -24.21
CA ILE A 336 28.38 -3.41 -25.62
C ILE A 336 29.30 -2.37 -26.27
N MET A 337 29.04 -1.08 -26.03
CA MET A 337 29.86 0.03 -26.53
C MET A 337 31.31 -0.08 -26.05
N ALA A 338 31.53 -0.36 -24.76
CA ALA A 338 32.83 -0.52 -24.16
C ALA A 338 33.61 -1.73 -24.77
N VAL A 339 32.92 -2.85 -25.01
CA VAL A 339 33.52 -4.03 -25.68
C VAL A 339 33.93 -3.69 -27.12
N VAL A 340 33.05 -3.02 -27.86
CA VAL A 340 33.31 -2.65 -29.26
C VAL A 340 34.48 -1.66 -29.34
N ILE A 341 34.50 -0.61 -28.51
CA ILE A 341 35.59 0.37 -28.49
C ILE A 341 36.91 -0.32 -28.11
N SER A 342 36.91 -1.20 -27.09
CA SER A 342 38.09 -1.94 -26.69
C SER A 342 38.62 -2.82 -27.82
N MET A 343 37.74 -3.53 -28.54
CA MET A 343 38.15 -4.34 -29.70
C MET A 343 38.75 -3.48 -30.82
N ILE A 344 38.19 -2.32 -31.11
CA ILE A 344 38.70 -1.40 -32.15
C ILE A 344 40.09 -0.89 -31.74
N ILE A 345 40.26 -0.44 -30.49
CA ILE A 345 41.56 0.05 -30.01
C ILE A 345 42.61 -1.04 -30.11
N ILE A 346 42.34 -2.25 -29.63
CA ILE A 346 43.28 -3.39 -29.65
C ILE A 346 43.63 -3.75 -31.09
N TRP A 347 42.65 -3.81 -31.99
CA TRP A 347 42.89 -4.05 -33.40
C TRP A 347 43.80 -2.98 -34.05
N LEU A 348 43.57 -1.73 -33.71
CA LEU A 348 44.37 -0.62 -34.24
C LEU A 348 45.83 -0.69 -33.77
N PHE A 349 46.08 -1.09 -32.51
CA PHE A 349 47.42 -1.15 -31.96
C PHE A 349 48.17 -2.46 -32.32
N PHE A 350 47.51 -3.58 -32.39
CA PHE A 350 48.14 -4.88 -32.62
C PHE A 350 47.98 -5.42 -34.05
N GLY A 351 47.04 -4.88 -34.83
CA GLY A 351 46.75 -5.32 -36.21
C GLY A 351 46.22 -6.75 -36.32
N ASP A 352 45.88 -7.41 -35.24
CA ASP A 352 45.41 -8.79 -35.20
C ASP A 352 43.96 -8.88 -34.70
N ILE A 353 43.03 -9.21 -35.58
CA ILE A 353 41.60 -9.35 -35.30
C ILE A 353 41.36 -10.49 -34.27
N LYS A 354 42.13 -11.57 -34.32
CA LYS A 354 41.96 -12.72 -33.42
C LYS A 354 42.30 -12.33 -31.98
N ALA A 355 43.38 -11.57 -31.79
CA ALA A 355 43.75 -11.04 -30.47
C ALA A 355 42.70 -10.09 -29.93
N SER A 356 42.13 -9.21 -30.80
CA SER A 356 41.07 -8.28 -30.43
C SER A 356 39.79 -8.98 -29.99
N LEU A 357 39.38 -10.04 -30.69
CA LEU A 357 38.20 -10.86 -30.34
C LEU A 357 38.39 -11.60 -28.99
N ILE A 358 39.57 -12.14 -28.73
CA ILE A 358 39.87 -12.85 -27.46
C ILE A 358 39.77 -11.87 -26.29
N VAL A 359 40.36 -10.68 -26.41
CA VAL A 359 40.32 -9.68 -25.34
C VAL A 359 38.91 -9.12 -25.17
N GLY A 360 38.22 -8.80 -26.28
CA GLY A 360 36.85 -8.34 -26.25
C GLY A 360 35.90 -9.33 -25.56
N SER A 361 36.05 -10.65 -25.80
CA SER A 361 35.23 -11.68 -25.16
C SER A 361 35.57 -11.87 -23.68
N SER A 362 36.76 -11.46 -23.21
CA SER A 362 37.13 -11.59 -21.81
C SER A 362 36.33 -10.64 -20.88
N ILE A 363 35.87 -9.48 -21.40
CA ILE A 363 35.11 -8.49 -20.62
C ILE A 363 33.73 -9.06 -20.21
N PRO A 364 32.87 -9.58 -21.10
CA PRO A 364 31.61 -10.19 -20.71
C PRO A 364 31.79 -11.37 -19.76
N VAL A 365 32.77 -12.24 -20.01
CA VAL A 365 33.04 -13.39 -19.14
C VAL A 365 33.47 -12.96 -17.73
N SER A 366 34.25 -11.90 -17.63
CA SER A 366 34.66 -11.33 -16.34
C SER A 366 33.49 -10.76 -15.55
N ILE A 367 32.55 -10.11 -16.23
CA ILE A 367 31.33 -9.58 -15.62
C ILE A 367 30.43 -10.73 -15.14
N LEU A 368 30.23 -11.77 -15.94
CA LEU A 368 29.47 -12.95 -15.52
C LEU A 368 30.11 -13.63 -14.30
N ALA A 369 31.45 -13.68 -14.23
CA ALA A 369 32.15 -14.20 -13.05
C ALA A 369 31.92 -13.34 -11.80
N ALA A 370 31.78 -12.01 -11.95
CA ALA A 370 31.46 -11.12 -10.85
C ALA A 370 30.02 -11.34 -10.33
N PHE A 371 29.06 -11.57 -11.22
CA PHE A 371 27.69 -11.91 -10.83
C PHE A 371 27.60 -13.23 -10.05
N ILE A 372 28.36 -14.26 -10.45
CA ILE A 372 28.44 -15.52 -9.68
C ILE A 372 28.95 -15.27 -8.25
N LEU A 373 29.94 -14.38 -8.10
CA LEU A 373 30.46 -14.05 -6.78
C LEU A 373 29.46 -13.24 -5.94
N MET A 374 28.69 -12.36 -6.56
CA MET A 374 27.60 -11.63 -5.89
C MET A 374 26.49 -12.55 -5.39
N ASP A 375 26.12 -13.54 -6.20
CA ASP A 375 25.06 -14.51 -5.86
C ASP A 375 25.49 -15.46 -4.73
N LEU A 376 26.77 -15.59 -4.49
CA LEU A 376 27.35 -16.49 -3.50
C LEU A 376 27.60 -15.79 -2.13
N MET A 377 27.54 -14.45 -2.10
CA MET A 377 27.77 -13.61 -0.91
C MET A 377 26.49 -13.20 -0.24
#